data_fa60d2663257b8a09da9b43292a6c9d4
#
_entry.id   fa60d2663257b8a09da9b43292a6c9d4
#
_cell.length_a   1.000
_cell.length_b   1.000
_cell.length_c   1.000
_cell.angle_alpha   90.00
_cell.angle_beta   90.00
_cell.angle_gamma   90.00
#
_symmetry.space_group_name_H-M   'P 1'
#
loop_
_entity.id
_entity.type
_entity.pdbx_description
1 polymer ?
#
loop_
_entity_poly.entity_id
_entity_poly.type
_entity_poly.pdbx_seq_one_letter_code
_entity_poly.pdbx_strand_id
1 'polypeptide(L)'
;MKKWKLLGKRAAAFLLGAVMAVNPGLAGTAAESLLGIVSYAEERTASVNATNLNVRSGPGTSYQALAKLSKGAPVTVLGEQTGTDGVVWYQIRYSGSGGEQTGYVSSKYIKFPTAIKSDSDFESYLTKQGFPESYKQGLRELHAQYPNW
;
A
#
# COMPACT_ATOMS: atom_id res chain seq x y z
N MET A 1 -28.86 -1.47 -24.95
CA MET A 1 -27.98 -0.45 -24.30
C MET A 1 -27.36 -1.06 -23.03
N LYS A 2 -26.14 -1.50 -23.09
CA LYS A 2 -25.43 -2.09 -21.93
C LYS A 2 -24.82 -0.98 -21.11
N LYS A 3 -25.36 -0.75 -19.92
CA LYS A 3 -24.79 0.18 -18.95
C LYS A 3 -23.50 -0.39 -18.42
N TRP A 4 -22.40 0.18 -18.82
CA TRP A 4 -21.08 -0.08 -18.23
C TRP A 4 -21.07 0.54 -16.83
N LYS A 5 -21.17 -0.31 -15.81
CA LYS A 5 -20.85 0.12 -14.45
C LYS A 5 -19.36 0.43 -14.43
N LEU A 6 -19.06 1.71 -14.30
CA LEU A 6 -17.72 2.17 -14.00
C LEU A 6 -17.32 1.56 -12.67
N LEU A 7 -16.51 0.53 -12.75
CA LEU A 7 -15.73 0.05 -11.63
C LEU A 7 -14.80 1.19 -11.24
N GLY A 8 -14.92 1.65 -10.01
CA GLY A 8 -14.17 2.79 -9.50
C GLY A 8 -12.68 2.64 -9.77
N LYS A 9 -12.22 3.45 -10.69
CA LYS A 9 -10.82 3.68 -10.93
C LYS A 9 -10.27 4.38 -9.69
N ARG A 10 -9.71 3.62 -8.78
CA ARG A 10 -8.67 4.17 -7.94
C ARG A 10 -7.44 4.25 -8.83
N ALA A 11 -7.42 5.27 -9.67
CA ALA A 11 -6.24 5.66 -10.38
C ALA A 11 -5.20 5.97 -9.30
N ALA A 12 -4.13 5.19 -9.27
CA ALA A 12 -2.89 5.68 -8.76
C ALA A 12 -2.61 6.96 -9.54
N ALA A 13 -2.87 8.09 -8.91
CA ALA A 13 -2.50 9.36 -9.48
C ALA A 13 -0.99 9.43 -9.47
N PHE A 14 -0.39 9.01 -10.57
CA PHE A 14 0.93 9.46 -10.94
C PHE A 14 0.80 10.95 -11.23
N LEU A 15 0.83 11.76 -10.21
CA LEU A 15 1.12 13.18 -10.35
C LEU A 15 2.62 13.34 -10.49
N LEU A 16 3.11 12.93 -11.64
CA LEU A 16 4.31 13.51 -12.20
C LEU A 16 3.88 14.87 -12.73
N GLY A 17 4.37 15.90 -12.14
CA GLY A 17 4.16 17.22 -12.72
C GLY A 17 3.99 18.32 -11.73
N ALA A 18 4.91 18.45 -10.80
CA ALA A 18 5.23 19.76 -10.30
C ALA A 18 6.03 20.48 -11.40
N VAL A 19 5.33 21.00 -12.38
CA VAL A 19 5.90 22.07 -13.20
C VAL A 19 6.05 23.26 -12.26
N MET A 20 7.23 23.42 -11.72
CA MET A 20 7.67 24.64 -11.07
C MET A 20 7.64 25.75 -12.12
N ALA A 21 6.56 26.49 -12.17
CA ALA A 21 6.60 27.84 -12.70
C ALA A 21 7.47 28.64 -11.72
N VAL A 22 8.75 28.67 -12.02
CA VAL A 22 9.69 29.56 -11.33
C VAL A 22 9.30 30.97 -11.70
N ASN A 23 8.61 31.62 -10.80
CA ASN A 23 8.35 33.03 -10.87
C ASN A 23 9.64 33.77 -10.48
N PRO A 24 10.33 34.47 -11.39
CA PRO A 24 11.66 35.02 -11.09
C PRO A 24 11.64 36.27 -10.19
N GLY A 25 10.56 36.48 -9.44
CA GLY A 25 10.36 37.66 -8.61
C GLY A 25 10.45 37.48 -7.10
N LEU A 26 10.66 36.30 -6.58
CA LEU A 26 10.77 36.00 -5.16
C LEU A 26 12.14 35.41 -4.82
N ALA A 27 13.16 36.24 -4.92
CA ALA A 27 14.43 35.96 -4.27
C ALA A 27 14.25 36.21 -2.77
N GLY A 28 14.14 35.16 -1.98
CA GLY A 28 14.11 35.26 -0.53
C GLY A 28 13.49 34.03 0.14
N THR A 29 14.33 33.17 0.66
CA THR A 29 14.14 32.30 1.84
C THR A 29 13.02 31.26 1.86
N ALA A 30 12.36 30.93 0.76
CA ALA A 30 11.35 29.86 0.72
C ALA A 30 11.85 28.55 0.10
N ALA A 31 13.11 28.47 -0.30
CA ALA A 31 13.66 27.29 -0.99
C ALA A 31 14.00 26.12 -0.06
N GLU A 32 14.08 26.35 1.25
CA GLU A 32 14.41 25.27 2.20
C GLU A 32 13.20 24.51 2.72
N SER A 33 12.00 25.03 2.55
CA SER A 33 10.78 24.33 2.99
C SER A 33 10.24 23.32 1.97
N LEU A 34 10.79 23.24 0.77
CA LEU A 34 10.35 22.33 -0.29
C LEU A 34 11.15 21.02 -0.36
N LEU A 35 12.15 20.89 0.49
CA LEU A 35 12.81 19.60 0.76
C LEU A 35 12.14 18.83 1.92
N GLY A 36 10.91 19.19 2.27
CA GLY A 36 10.04 18.24 2.91
C GLY A 36 9.91 17.07 1.95
N ILE A 37 10.73 16.06 2.16
CA ILE A 37 10.56 14.76 1.54
C ILE A 37 9.13 14.36 1.88
N VAL A 38 8.21 14.62 0.96
CA VAL A 38 6.90 14.00 1.02
C VAL A 38 7.21 12.55 0.70
N SER A 39 7.57 11.81 1.72
CA SER A 39 7.57 10.37 1.67
C SER A 39 6.12 9.98 1.45
N TYR A 40 5.73 9.82 0.21
CA TYR A 40 4.52 9.12 -0.12
C TYR A 40 4.77 7.69 0.35
N ALA A 41 4.32 7.39 1.55
CA ALA A 41 4.23 6.03 2.00
C ALA A 41 3.31 5.33 1.00
N GLU A 42 3.87 4.50 0.14
CA GLU A 42 3.08 3.73 -0.81
C GLU A 42 2.10 2.89 -0.01
N GLU A 43 0.82 3.13 -0.24
CA GLU A 43 -0.24 2.33 0.37
C GLU A 43 -0.09 0.89 -0.11
N ARG A 44 0.23 -0.01 0.80
CA ARG A 44 0.45 -1.44 0.50
C ARG A 44 -0.67 -2.27 1.11
N THR A 45 -1.35 -3.03 0.27
CA THR A 45 -2.32 -4.01 0.74
C THR A 45 -1.63 -5.17 1.44
N ALA A 46 -2.15 -5.56 2.59
CA ALA A 46 -1.64 -6.66 3.39
C ALA A 46 -2.78 -7.41 4.09
N SER A 47 -2.48 -8.48 4.77
CA SER A 47 -3.43 -9.26 5.56
C SER A 47 -2.91 -9.54 6.96
N VAL A 48 -3.83 -9.70 7.90
CA VAL A 48 -3.52 -10.08 9.28
C VAL A 48 -3.15 -11.56 9.36
N ASN A 49 -2.02 -11.86 10.00
CA ASN A 49 -1.53 -13.23 10.23
C ASN A 49 -1.61 -13.64 11.71
N ALA A 50 -2.55 -13.10 12.46
CA ALA A 50 -2.81 -13.49 13.85
C ALA A 50 -4.29 -13.68 14.07
N THR A 51 -4.68 -14.61 14.93
CA THR A 51 -6.09 -14.93 15.20
C THR A 51 -6.86 -13.75 15.79
N ASN A 52 -6.22 -12.98 16.66
CA ASN A 52 -6.79 -11.79 17.30
C ASN A 52 -5.69 -10.71 17.40
N LEU A 53 -5.60 -9.86 16.40
CA LEU A 53 -4.64 -8.76 16.39
C LEU A 53 -5.26 -7.50 16.94
N ASN A 54 -4.69 -6.96 18.01
CA ASN A 54 -5.12 -5.66 18.53
C ASN A 54 -4.63 -4.54 17.63
N VAL A 55 -5.56 -3.70 17.20
CA VAL A 55 -5.26 -2.40 16.59
C VAL A 55 -5.21 -1.37 17.73
N ARG A 56 -4.15 -0.57 17.77
CA ARG A 56 -3.90 0.39 18.84
C ARG A 56 -3.91 1.83 18.36
N SER A 57 -4.08 2.74 19.28
CA SER A 57 -4.08 4.19 18.98
C SER A 57 -2.69 4.76 18.66
N GLY A 58 -1.62 4.00 18.94
CA GLY A 58 -0.24 4.42 18.68
C GLY A 58 0.72 3.24 18.57
N PRO A 59 2.00 3.50 18.18
CA PRO A 59 3.01 2.48 17.94
C PRO A 59 3.62 1.96 19.25
N GLY A 60 2.94 1.03 19.89
CA GLY A 60 3.42 0.39 21.12
C GLY A 60 2.32 -0.35 21.87
N THR A 61 2.74 -1.28 22.72
CA THR A 61 1.82 -2.10 23.53
C THR A 61 1.14 -1.32 24.68
N SER A 62 1.71 -0.19 25.07
CA SER A 62 1.15 0.71 26.08
C SER A 62 -0.04 1.54 25.59
N TYR A 63 -0.20 1.67 24.26
CA TYR A 63 -1.31 2.40 23.67
C TYR A 63 -2.61 1.60 23.74
N GLN A 64 -3.73 2.31 23.89
CA GLN A 64 -5.05 1.73 23.98
C GLN A 64 -5.40 0.88 22.76
N ALA A 65 -5.98 -0.30 22.98
CA ALA A 65 -6.54 -1.11 21.90
C ALA A 65 -7.87 -0.50 21.43
N LEU A 66 -7.96 -0.20 20.15
CA LEU A 66 -9.14 0.38 19.50
C LEU A 66 -10.05 -0.70 18.94
N ALA A 67 -9.47 -1.75 18.38
CA ALA A 67 -10.18 -2.84 17.72
C ALA A 67 -9.37 -4.14 17.77
N LYS A 68 -10.02 -5.23 17.37
CA LYS A 68 -9.39 -6.53 17.13
C LYS A 68 -9.67 -6.99 15.71
N LEU A 69 -8.64 -7.41 15.01
CA LEU A 69 -8.75 -7.97 13.67
C LEU A 69 -8.52 -9.47 13.69
N SER A 70 -9.31 -10.18 12.93
CA SER A 70 -9.20 -11.63 12.76
C SER A 70 -8.11 -11.98 11.74
N LYS A 71 -7.62 -13.22 11.80
CA LYS A 71 -6.69 -13.75 10.82
C LYS A 71 -7.29 -13.69 9.41
N GLY A 72 -6.52 -13.21 8.45
CA GLY A 72 -6.94 -13.03 7.07
C GLY A 72 -7.64 -11.70 6.78
N ALA A 73 -7.93 -10.87 7.80
CA ALA A 73 -8.53 -9.56 7.58
C ALA A 73 -7.64 -8.71 6.66
N PRO A 74 -8.21 -8.12 5.58
CA PRO A 74 -7.47 -7.25 4.71
C PRO A 74 -7.22 -5.90 5.38
N VAL A 75 -6.02 -5.38 5.22
CA VAL A 75 -5.60 -4.06 5.73
C VAL A 75 -4.76 -3.35 4.69
N THR A 76 -4.77 -2.02 4.72
CA THR A 76 -3.87 -1.19 3.91
C THR A 76 -2.83 -0.59 4.83
N VAL A 77 -1.56 -0.86 4.58
CA VAL A 77 -0.43 -0.26 5.31
C VAL A 77 -0.17 1.12 4.72
N LEU A 78 -0.25 2.13 5.58
CA LEU A 78 -0.06 3.55 5.22
C LEU A 78 1.36 4.03 5.52
N GLY A 79 2.04 3.38 6.44
CA GLY A 79 3.40 3.73 6.84
C GLY A 79 3.91 2.84 7.96
N GLU A 80 5.15 3.07 8.37
CA GLU A 80 5.78 2.34 9.46
C GLU A 80 6.39 3.30 10.47
N GLN A 81 6.40 2.91 11.73
CA GLN A 81 6.99 3.66 12.82
C GLN A 81 7.60 2.71 13.85
N THR A 82 8.79 3.02 14.33
CA THR A 82 9.39 2.29 15.44
C THR A 82 8.78 2.76 16.75
N GLY A 83 8.25 1.83 17.52
CA GLY A 83 7.72 2.09 18.84
C GLY A 83 8.80 2.31 19.89
N THR A 84 8.43 2.77 21.08
CA THR A 84 9.33 2.95 22.21
C THR A 84 9.90 1.63 22.74
N ASP A 85 9.27 0.52 22.37
CA ASP A 85 9.70 -0.86 22.65
C ASP A 85 10.71 -1.41 21.62
N GLY A 86 11.14 -0.59 20.64
CA GLY A 86 12.05 -0.98 19.57
C GLY A 86 11.40 -1.86 18.49
N VAL A 87 10.10 -2.13 18.59
CA VAL A 87 9.35 -2.91 17.60
C VAL A 87 8.86 -1.99 16.49
N VAL A 88 8.89 -2.47 15.25
CA VAL A 88 8.29 -1.76 14.11
C VAL A 88 6.77 -1.98 14.14
N TRP A 89 6.04 -0.89 14.07
CA TRP A 89 4.60 -0.83 14.01
C TRP A 89 4.16 -0.28 12.66
N TYR A 90 3.13 -0.88 12.09
CA TYR A 90 2.50 -0.37 10.87
C TYR A 90 1.29 0.46 11.21
N GLN A 91 1.23 1.66 10.67
CA GLN A 91 -0.01 2.41 10.59
C GLN A 91 -0.85 1.78 9.49
N ILE A 92 -2.05 1.34 9.84
CA ILE A 92 -2.94 0.66 8.91
C ILE A 92 -4.28 1.37 8.80
N ARG A 93 -4.91 1.22 7.64
CA ARG A 93 -6.34 1.46 7.43
C ARG A 93 -7.05 0.11 7.37
N TYR A 94 -8.16 -0.01 8.07
CA TYR A 94 -8.95 -1.23 8.13
C TYR A 94 -10.44 -0.91 8.17
N SER A 95 -11.29 -1.87 7.77
CA SER A 95 -12.74 -1.75 7.85
C SER A 95 -13.21 -2.15 9.25
N GLY A 96 -13.77 -1.20 9.98
CA GLY A 96 -14.40 -1.41 11.27
C GLY A 96 -15.93 -1.29 11.21
N SER A 97 -16.59 -1.44 12.34
CA SER A 97 -18.06 -1.34 12.45
C SER A 97 -18.65 0.03 12.09
N GLY A 98 -17.82 1.07 12.08
CA GLY A 98 -18.19 2.44 11.70
C GLY A 98 -17.64 2.90 10.35
N GLY A 99 -17.11 2.00 9.53
CA GLY A 99 -16.46 2.32 8.25
C GLY A 99 -14.95 2.16 8.29
N GLU A 100 -14.24 2.84 7.41
CA GLU A 100 -12.76 2.82 7.38
C GLU A 100 -12.19 3.57 8.58
N GLN A 101 -11.30 2.92 9.28
CA GLN A 101 -10.61 3.43 10.46
C GLN A 101 -9.11 3.25 10.32
N THR A 102 -8.34 4.02 11.08
CA THR A 102 -6.87 3.91 11.13
C THR A 102 -6.40 3.54 12.53
N GLY A 103 -5.25 2.89 12.61
CA GLY A 103 -4.62 2.53 13.86
C GLY A 103 -3.27 1.86 13.63
N TYR A 104 -2.65 1.39 14.70
CA TYR A 104 -1.32 0.80 14.67
C TYR A 104 -1.37 -0.68 15.05
N VAL A 105 -0.61 -1.49 14.31
CA VAL A 105 -0.44 -2.92 14.57
C VAL A 105 1.03 -3.29 14.52
N SER A 106 1.44 -4.30 15.27
CA SER A 106 2.82 -4.79 15.20
C SER A 106 3.07 -5.45 13.84
N SER A 107 4.19 -5.07 13.21
CA SER A 107 4.61 -5.60 11.90
C SER A 107 4.75 -7.12 11.86
N LYS A 108 5.04 -7.74 13.01
CA LYS A 108 5.19 -9.20 13.14
C LYS A 108 3.94 -10.00 12.73
N TYR A 109 2.77 -9.36 12.79
CA TYR A 109 1.48 -10.01 12.53
C TYR A 109 0.83 -9.57 11.22
N ILE A 110 1.58 -8.89 10.38
CA ILE A 110 1.14 -8.44 9.06
C ILE A 110 1.88 -9.23 8.00
N LYS A 111 1.12 -9.79 7.07
CA LYS A 111 1.64 -10.51 5.91
C LYS A 111 1.28 -9.75 4.64
N PHE A 112 2.29 -9.36 3.89
CA PHE A 112 2.11 -8.84 2.54
C PHE A 112 1.85 -10.00 1.58
N PRO A 113 1.04 -9.79 0.52
CA PRO A 113 0.96 -10.74 -0.55
C PRO A 113 2.38 -10.99 -1.08
N THR A 114 2.69 -12.24 -1.32
CA THR A 114 3.98 -12.60 -1.91
C THR A 114 4.04 -11.96 -3.28
N ALA A 115 4.99 -11.07 -3.51
CA ALA A 115 5.27 -10.61 -4.85
C ALA A 115 5.59 -11.83 -5.72
N ILE A 116 5.17 -11.79 -6.97
CA ILE A 116 5.54 -12.82 -7.95
C ILE A 116 7.05 -12.76 -8.10
N LYS A 117 7.76 -13.70 -7.47
CA LYS A 117 9.23 -13.65 -7.36
C LYS A 117 9.95 -14.52 -8.37
N SER A 118 9.22 -15.31 -9.11
CA SER A 118 9.80 -16.25 -10.08
C SER A 118 8.94 -16.31 -11.34
N ASP A 119 9.58 -16.64 -12.45
CA ASP A 119 8.90 -16.84 -13.72
C ASP A 119 7.83 -17.96 -13.62
N SER A 120 8.07 -18.98 -12.80
CA SER A 120 7.09 -20.04 -12.56
C SER A 120 5.84 -19.58 -11.82
N ASP A 121 5.98 -18.65 -10.85
CA ASP A 121 4.86 -18.04 -10.15
C ASP A 121 4.04 -17.16 -11.08
N PHE A 122 4.73 -16.41 -11.93
CA PHE A 122 4.12 -15.56 -12.94
C PHE A 122 3.33 -16.40 -13.98
N GLU A 123 3.90 -17.47 -14.49
CA GLU A 123 3.20 -18.37 -15.41
C GLU A 123 1.98 -19.05 -14.75
N SER A 124 2.11 -19.47 -13.50
CA SER A 124 1.00 -20.01 -12.73
C SER A 124 -0.12 -18.97 -12.56
N TYR A 125 0.23 -17.72 -12.30
CA TYR A 125 -0.71 -16.62 -12.22
C TYR A 125 -1.44 -16.41 -13.55
N LEU A 126 -0.72 -16.31 -14.67
CA LEU A 126 -1.30 -16.15 -16.00
C LEU A 126 -2.28 -17.26 -16.37
N THR A 127 -1.92 -18.49 -16.01
CA THR A 127 -2.75 -19.68 -16.27
C THR A 127 -4.05 -19.63 -15.46
N LYS A 128 -3.96 -19.27 -14.19
CA LYS A 128 -5.10 -19.18 -13.26
C LYS A 128 -6.10 -18.10 -13.66
N GLN A 129 -5.64 -17.01 -14.26
CA GLN A 129 -6.51 -15.89 -14.66
C GLN A 129 -7.29 -16.15 -15.95
N GLY A 130 -6.93 -17.19 -16.72
CA GLY A 130 -7.63 -17.54 -17.94
C GLY A 130 -7.51 -16.50 -19.07
N PHE A 131 -6.44 -15.71 -19.09
CA PHE A 131 -6.22 -14.73 -20.16
C PHE A 131 -6.00 -15.40 -21.51
N PRO A 132 -6.42 -14.78 -22.64
CA PRO A 132 -6.05 -15.20 -23.97
C PRO A 132 -4.53 -15.23 -24.17
N GLU A 133 -4.01 -16.16 -24.99
CA GLU A 133 -2.56 -16.33 -25.18
C GLU A 133 -1.87 -15.08 -25.74
N SER A 134 -2.53 -14.33 -26.61
CA SER A 134 -2.03 -13.05 -27.13
C SER A 134 -1.78 -12.02 -26.01
N TYR A 135 -2.66 -12.00 -25.01
CA TYR A 135 -2.53 -11.12 -23.87
C TYR A 135 -1.44 -11.58 -22.90
N LYS A 136 -1.36 -12.90 -22.66
CA LYS A 136 -0.30 -13.50 -21.85
C LYS A 136 1.09 -13.21 -22.40
N GLN A 137 1.24 -13.25 -23.73
CA GLN A 137 2.51 -12.95 -24.37
C GLN A 137 2.97 -11.52 -24.10
N GLY A 138 2.09 -10.53 -24.21
CA GLY A 138 2.41 -9.15 -23.88
C GLY A 138 2.79 -8.96 -22.39
N LEU A 139 2.13 -9.69 -21.50
CA LEU A 139 2.47 -9.66 -20.06
C LEU A 139 3.83 -10.32 -19.77
N ARG A 140 4.21 -11.38 -20.50
CA ARG A 140 5.54 -12.01 -20.40
C ARG A 140 6.64 -11.07 -20.85
N GLU A 141 6.44 -10.36 -21.96
CA GLU A 141 7.40 -9.36 -22.43
C GLU A 141 7.58 -8.23 -21.41
N LEU A 142 6.49 -7.77 -20.82
CA LEU A 142 6.53 -6.75 -19.80
C LEU A 142 7.22 -7.23 -18.51
N HIS A 143 6.94 -8.45 -18.08
CA HIS A 143 7.59 -9.05 -16.90
C HIS A 143 9.10 -9.27 -17.12
N ALA A 144 9.51 -9.67 -18.31
CA ALA A 144 10.92 -9.80 -18.67
C ALA A 144 11.66 -8.45 -18.63
N GLN A 145 10.97 -7.36 -18.99
CA GLN A 145 11.53 -6.01 -18.95
C GLN A 145 11.60 -5.44 -17.52
N TYR A 146 10.65 -5.81 -16.66
CA TYR A 146 10.54 -5.30 -15.29
C TYR A 146 10.34 -6.44 -14.28
N PRO A 147 11.38 -7.23 -13.96
CA PRO A 147 11.24 -8.45 -13.15
C PRO A 147 10.90 -8.21 -11.67
N ASN A 148 10.89 -6.97 -11.22
CA ASN A 148 10.66 -6.60 -9.80
C ASN A 148 9.36 -5.81 -9.56
N TRP A 149 8.43 -5.84 -10.48
CA TRP A 149 7.14 -5.15 -10.32
C TRP A 149 6.05 -6.04 -9.74
#